data_9a1e9d26ec788af8868dd92a803047cc
#
_entry.id   9a1e9d26ec788af8868dd92a803047cc
#
_cell.length_a   1.000
_cell.length_b   1.000
_cell.length_c   1.000
_cell.angle_alpha   90.00
_cell.angle_beta   90.00
_cell.angle_gamma   90.00
#
_symmetry.space_group_name_H-M   'P 1'
#
loop_
_entity.id
_entity.type
_entity.pdbx_description
1 polymer ?
#
loop_
_entity_poly.entity_id
_entity_poly.type
_entity_poly.pdbx_seq_one_letter_code
_entity_poly.pdbx_strand_id
1 'polypeptide(L)'
;ARPTTANRYGQITCRCADVAKETLAAGRDPVEAIVASTVESLNRRYSTMQVVGDYLANLIPNGGAILTQCFGETIIGTVIRAARRQNKTFRAYCAETRPYLQGARLTSSCFAQMGIDTTVLTDNMIAYAMEREGIDLFTSAADSIAWDGHIANKIGTFQIAILAKCFGVPY
;
A
#
# COMPACT_ATOMS: atom_id res chain seq x y z
N ALA A 1 -11.21 1.59 16.91
CA ALA A 1 -11.17 0.75 15.69
C ALA A 1 -11.26 1.66 14.47
N ARG A 2 -10.55 1.34 13.40
CA ARG A 2 -10.64 2.07 12.12
C ARG A 2 -11.83 1.51 11.35
N PRO A 3 -12.89 2.29 11.05
CA PRO A 3 -14.09 1.77 10.38
C PRO A 3 -13.78 1.10 9.03
N THR A 4 -12.83 1.67 8.27
CA THR A 4 -12.43 1.18 6.93
C THR A 4 -11.67 -0.16 6.95
N THR A 5 -11.16 -0.58 8.10
CA THR A 5 -10.43 -1.86 8.25
C THR A 5 -11.19 -2.88 9.10
N ALA A 6 -12.36 -2.52 9.65
CA ALA A 6 -13.15 -3.39 10.53
C ALA A 6 -13.56 -4.70 9.84
N ASN A 7 -13.97 -4.64 8.56
CA ASN A 7 -14.36 -5.82 7.78
C ASN A 7 -13.23 -6.86 7.67
N ARG A 8 -11.98 -6.43 7.56
CA ARG A 8 -10.85 -7.34 7.47
C ARG A 8 -10.66 -8.19 8.72
N TYR A 9 -10.73 -7.56 9.90
CA TYR A 9 -10.63 -8.28 11.18
C TYR A 9 -11.80 -9.23 11.35
N GLY A 10 -13.01 -8.80 11.01
CA GLY A 10 -14.21 -9.66 11.02
C GLY A 10 -14.04 -10.90 10.14
N GLN A 11 -13.58 -10.74 8.92
CA GLN A 11 -13.35 -11.85 7.99
C GLN A 11 -12.30 -12.85 8.50
N ILE A 12 -11.19 -12.37 9.06
CA ILE A 12 -10.16 -13.24 9.65
C ILE A 12 -10.74 -14.02 10.83
N THR A 13 -11.47 -13.35 11.71
CA THR A 13 -12.07 -13.99 12.89
C THR A 13 -13.13 -15.03 12.49
N CYS A 14 -14.00 -14.71 11.53
CA CYS A 14 -15.00 -15.67 11.02
C CYS A 14 -14.30 -16.90 10.41
N ARG A 15 -13.28 -16.71 9.58
CA ARG A 15 -12.53 -17.83 9.00
C ARG A 15 -11.88 -18.73 10.06
N CYS A 16 -11.26 -18.14 11.07
CA CYS A 16 -10.70 -18.93 12.18
C CYS A 16 -11.78 -19.72 12.92
N ALA A 17 -12.95 -19.11 13.13
CA ALA A 17 -14.07 -19.79 13.79
C ALA A 17 -14.64 -20.93 12.94
N ASP A 18 -14.72 -20.76 11.62
CA ASP A 18 -15.21 -21.80 10.72
C ASP A 18 -14.24 -22.98 10.64
N VAL A 19 -12.94 -22.72 10.51
CA VAL A 19 -11.89 -23.74 10.55
C VAL A 19 -11.91 -24.50 11.87
N ALA A 20 -12.10 -23.79 12.99
CA ALA A 20 -12.21 -24.43 14.31
C ALA A 20 -13.42 -25.36 14.39
N LYS A 21 -14.60 -24.91 13.96
CA LYS A 21 -15.84 -25.72 13.95
C LYS A 21 -15.71 -26.97 13.10
N GLU A 22 -15.20 -26.84 11.87
CA GLU A 22 -15.02 -27.97 10.95
C GLU A 22 -14.04 -28.99 11.51
N THR A 23 -12.94 -28.54 12.13
CA THR A 23 -11.91 -29.40 12.68
C THR A 23 -12.40 -30.15 13.93
N LEU A 24 -13.13 -29.46 14.82
CA LEU A 24 -13.77 -30.06 15.99
C LEU A 24 -14.84 -31.08 15.60
N ALA A 25 -15.66 -30.78 14.61
CA ALA A 25 -16.66 -31.71 14.09
C ALA A 25 -16.02 -33.00 13.52
N ALA A 26 -14.79 -32.91 13.03
CA ALA A 26 -13.99 -34.06 12.60
C ALA A 26 -13.22 -34.77 13.73
N GLY A 27 -13.43 -34.38 14.98
CA GLY A 27 -12.78 -34.97 16.17
C GLY A 27 -11.28 -34.64 16.26
N ARG A 28 -10.81 -33.57 15.66
CA ARG A 28 -9.39 -33.16 15.63
C ARG A 28 -9.14 -31.87 16.43
N ASP A 29 -7.91 -31.67 16.85
CA ASP A 29 -7.48 -30.42 17.49
C ASP A 29 -7.52 -29.26 16.47
N PRO A 30 -8.25 -28.17 16.76
CA PRO A 30 -8.37 -27.04 15.85
C PRO A 30 -7.12 -26.15 15.78
N VAL A 31 -6.21 -26.22 16.75
CA VAL A 31 -5.08 -25.28 16.86
C VAL A 31 -4.18 -25.36 15.61
N GLU A 32 -3.72 -26.54 15.24
CA GLU A 32 -2.88 -26.70 14.04
C GLU A 32 -3.59 -26.29 12.76
N ALA A 33 -4.88 -26.60 12.63
CA ALA A 33 -5.66 -26.25 11.46
C ALA A 33 -5.84 -24.72 11.31
N ILE A 34 -6.08 -24.02 12.43
CA ILE A 34 -6.17 -22.55 12.45
C ILE A 34 -4.82 -21.92 12.06
N VAL A 35 -3.72 -22.41 12.63
CA VAL A 35 -2.37 -21.92 12.30
C VAL A 35 -2.07 -22.15 10.83
N ALA A 36 -2.27 -23.35 10.30
CA ALA A 36 -2.04 -23.68 8.89
C ALA A 36 -2.87 -22.80 7.95
N SER A 37 -4.17 -22.64 8.20
CA SER A 37 -5.06 -21.77 7.42
C SER A 37 -4.64 -20.30 7.47
N THR A 38 -4.13 -19.83 8.61
CA THR A 38 -3.64 -18.46 8.77
C THR A 38 -2.36 -18.25 7.97
N VAL A 39 -1.40 -19.15 8.08
CA VAL A 39 -0.13 -19.10 7.32
C VAL A 39 -0.39 -19.15 5.81
N GLU A 40 -1.27 -20.04 5.35
CA GLU A 40 -1.67 -20.10 3.94
C GLU A 40 -2.28 -18.78 3.45
N SER A 41 -3.18 -18.20 4.24
CA SER A 41 -3.80 -16.91 3.93
C SER A 41 -2.78 -15.78 3.83
N LEU A 42 -1.79 -15.75 4.72
CA LEU A 42 -0.69 -14.79 4.68
C LEU A 42 0.19 -15.00 3.43
N ASN A 43 0.60 -16.21 3.14
CA ASN A 43 1.43 -16.53 1.98
C ASN A 43 0.74 -16.13 0.67
N ARG A 44 -0.54 -16.44 0.52
CA ARG A 44 -1.35 -16.02 -0.63
C ARG A 44 -1.39 -14.51 -0.77
N ARG A 45 -1.55 -13.80 0.34
CA ARG A 45 -1.55 -12.33 0.35
C ARG A 45 -0.20 -11.77 -0.10
N TYR A 46 0.91 -12.29 0.43
CA TYR A 46 2.24 -11.81 0.03
C TYR A 46 2.55 -12.09 -1.44
N SER A 47 2.13 -13.22 -1.97
CA SER A 47 2.25 -13.53 -3.40
C SER A 47 1.47 -12.54 -4.26
N THR A 48 0.23 -12.20 -3.87
CA THR A 48 -0.58 -11.19 -4.56
C THR A 48 0.08 -9.82 -4.52
N MET A 49 0.65 -9.42 -3.39
CA MET A 49 1.36 -8.13 -3.28
C MET A 49 2.59 -8.06 -4.18
N GLN A 50 3.25 -9.18 -4.45
CA GLN A 50 4.36 -9.21 -5.40
C GLN A 50 3.89 -8.83 -6.82
N VAL A 51 2.75 -9.39 -7.26
CA VAL A 51 2.14 -9.05 -8.55
C VAL A 51 1.74 -7.57 -8.61
N VAL A 52 1.16 -7.04 -7.53
CA VAL A 52 0.84 -5.60 -7.43
C VAL A 52 2.11 -4.75 -7.55
N GLY A 53 3.20 -5.15 -6.91
CA GLY A 53 4.49 -4.47 -7.02
C GLY A 53 5.03 -4.45 -8.44
N ASP A 54 4.88 -5.54 -9.19
CA ASP A 54 5.30 -5.65 -10.59
C ASP A 54 4.47 -4.72 -11.49
N TYR A 55 3.14 -4.70 -11.33
CA TYR A 55 2.28 -3.77 -12.07
C TYR A 55 2.63 -2.31 -11.79
N LEU A 56 2.81 -1.96 -10.52
CA LEU A 56 3.17 -0.60 -10.13
C LEU A 56 4.53 -0.20 -10.70
N ALA A 57 5.53 -1.08 -10.63
CA ALA A 57 6.85 -0.81 -11.21
C ALA A 57 6.80 -0.61 -12.73
N ASN A 58 5.88 -1.29 -13.43
CA ASN A 58 5.69 -1.09 -14.87
C ASN A 58 5.14 0.30 -15.22
N LEU A 59 4.33 0.89 -14.33
CA LEU A 59 3.78 2.24 -14.52
C LEU A 59 4.80 3.34 -14.23
N ILE A 60 5.86 3.05 -13.49
CA ILE A 60 6.90 4.05 -13.16
C ILE A 60 7.88 4.16 -14.33
N PRO A 61 8.07 5.36 -14.94
CA PRO A 61 9.13 5.58 -15.92
C PRO A 61 10.51 5.35 -15.31
N ASN A 62 11.48 4.90 -16.10
CA ASN A 62 12.85 4.82 -15.62
C ASN A 62 13.41 6.23 -15.34
N GLY A 63 13.93 6.47 -14.15
CA GLY A 63 14.34 7.81 -13.68
C GLY A 63 13.18 8.71 -13.26
N GLY A 64 11.94 8.21 -13.30
CA GLY A 64 10.73 8.97 -12.98
C GLY A 64 10.56 9.33 -11.51
N ALA A 65 9.51 10.05 -11.20
CA ALA A 65 9.16 10.51 -9.86
C ALA A 65 7.78 10.02 -9.46
N ILE A 66 7.67 9.35 -8.31
CA ILE A 66 6.40 8.97 -7.73
C ILE A 66 6.06 9.82 -6.52
N LEU A 67 4.79 10.13 -6.38
CA LEU A 67 4.23 10.67 -5.14
C LEU A 67 3.46 9.58 -4.41
N THR A 68 3.63 9.49 -3.11
CA THR A 68 2.84 8.59 -2.27
C THR A 68 2.53 9.20 -0.93
N GLN A 69 1.60 8.59 -0.19
CA GLN A 69 1.24 9.01 1.16
C GLN A 69 0.93 7.83 2.07
N CYS A 70 0.92 8.06 3.37
CA CYS A 70 0.70 7.05 4.40
C CYS A 70 1.77 5.95 4.35
N PHE A 71 1.46 4.74 4.75
CA PHE A 71 2.40 3.62 4.78
C PHE A 71 1.72 2.31 4.40
N GLY A 72 2.27 1.66 3.42
CA GLY A 72 1.89 0.32 2.97
C GLY A 72 3.14 -0.56 2.86
N GLU A 73 3.63 -1.08 3.98
CA GLU A 73 4.90 -1.81 4.10
C GLU A 73 5.13 -2.81 2.97
N THR A 74 4.15 -3.68 2.75
CA THR A 74 4.28 -4.75 1.76
C THR A 74 4.36 -4.19 0.34
N ILE A 75 3.56 -3.16 0.01
CA ILE A 75 3.53 -2.55 -1.32
C ILE A 75 4.85 -1.83 -1.60
N ILE A 76 5.35 -1.03 -0.65
CA ILE A 76 6.62 -0.32 -0.79
C ILE A 76 7.76 -1.31 -1.03
N GLY A 77 7.86 -2.35 -0.22
CA GLY A 77 8.90 -3.37 -0.38
C GLY A 77 8.81 -4.12 -1.70
N THR A 78 7.61 -4.39 -2.21
CA THR A 78 7.43 -5.12 -3.48
C THR A 78 7.71 -4.25 -4.70
N VAL A 79 7.32 -2.97 -4.70
CA VAL A 79 7.63 -2.07 -5.82
C VAL A 79 9.13 -1.80 -5.93
N ILE A 80 9.85 -1.63 -4.82
CA ILE A 80 11.31 -1.45 -4.85
C ILE A 80 11.99 -2.70 -5.43
N ARG A 81 11.60 -3.90 -4.98
CA ARG A 81 12.13 -5.16 -5.54
C ARG A 81 11.82 -5.32 -7.02
N ALA A 82 10.60 -4.98 -7.44
CA ALA A 82 10.20 -5.04 -8.83
C ALA A 82 10.99 -4.05 -9.71
N ALA A 83 11.13 -2.81 -9.28
CA ALA A 83 11.93 -1.81 -9.98
C ALA A 83 13.40 -2.25 -10.14
N ARG A 84 14.00 -2.81 -9.08
CA ARG A 84 15.36 -3.36 -9.14
C ARG A 84 15.51 -4.51 -10.14
N ARG A 85 14.54 -5.45 -10.16
CA ARG A 85 14.53 -6.54 -11.18
C ARG A 85 14.44 -6.01 -12.60
N GLN A 86 13.76 -4.89 -12.79
CA GLN A 86 13.61 -4.22 -14.08
C GLN A 86 14.76 -3.24 -14.39
N ASN A 87 15.78 -3.14 -13.55
CA ASN A 87 16.87 -2.17 -13.64
C ASN A 87 16.37 -0.72 -13.75
N LYS A 88 15.25 -0.41 -13.10
CA LYS A 88 14.68 0.94 -13.05
C LYS A 88 15.13 1.68 -11.79
N THR A 89 15.37 2.97 -11.97
CA THR A 89 15.52 3.94 -10.89
C THR A 89 14.30 4.85 -10.83
N PHE A 90 14.02 5.44 -9.68
CA PHE A 90 12.98 6.45 -9.50
C PHE A 90 13.25 7.29 -8.26
N ARG A 91 12.61 8.45 -8.18
CA ARG A 91 12.59 9.32 -7.01
C ARG A 91 11.24 9.18 -6.30
N ALA A 92 11.24 9.26 -4.98
CA ALA A 92 10.03 9.14 -4.17
C ALA A 92 9.73 10.43 -3.42
N TYR A 93 8.56 11.00 -3.65
CA TYR A 93 8.01 12.11 -2.89
C TYR A 93 6.97 11.56 -1.92
N CYS A 94 7.16 11.81 -0.63
CA CYS A 94 6.34 11.25 0.43
C CYS A 94 5.60 12.38 1.15
N ALA A 95 4.28 12.47 0.99
CA ALA A 95 3.46 13.35 1.81
C ALA A 95 3.58 12.94 3.28
N GLU A 96 3.78 13.89 4.20
CA GLU A 96 4.01 13.61 5.62
C GLU A 96 2.88 12.82 6.29
N THR A 97 1.65 13.00 5.83
CA THR A 97 0.44 12.33 6.29
C THR A 97 0.07 12.66 7.75
N ARG A 98 -0.37 13.89 7.97
CA ARG A 98 -0.91 14.29 9.28
C ARG A 98 -2.16 13.47 9.66
N PRO A 99 -2.48 13.26 10.96
CA PRO A 99 -1.69 13.66 12.13
C PRO A 99 -0.60 12.65 12.54
N TYR A 100 -0.60 11.40 12.02
CA TYR A 100 0.27 10.33 12.50
C TYR A 100 1.65 10.29 11.83
N LEU A 101 1.86 11.08 10.78
CA LEU A 101 3.12 11.24 10.07
C LEU A 101 3.69 9.92 9.49
N GLN A 102 2.83 8.99 9.04
CA GLN A 102 3.29 7.71 8.48
C GLN A 102 4.14 7.90 7.22
N GLY A 103 3.78 8.87 6.37
CA GLY A 103 4.56 9.19 5.17
C GLY A 103 5.96 9.68 5.54
N ALA A 104 6.06 10.62 6.47
CA ALA A 104 7.35 11.18 6.90
C ALA A 104 8.18 10.21 7.74
N ARG A 105 7.55 9.36 8.56
CA ARG A 105 8.26 8.53 9.53
C ARG A 105 8.54 7.11 9.05
N LEU A 106 7.68 6.55 8.22
CA LEU A 106 7.76 5.15 7.81
C LEU A 106 8.07 5.02 6.32
N THR A 107 7.26 5.60 5.45
CA THR A 107 7.41 5.46 3.99
C THR A 107 8.72 6.05 3.51
N SER A 108 9.02 7.29 3.89
CA SER A 108 10.28 7.96 3.50
C SER A 108 11.50 7.22 4.04
N SER A 109 11.45 6.76 5.29
CA SER A 109 12.55 5.98 5.89
C SER A 109 12.79 4.67 5.15
N CYS A 110 11.71 3.95 4.77
CA CYS A 110 11.84 2.72 3.98
C CYS A 110 12.49 2.99 2.61
N PHE A 111 12.04 4.01 1.88
CA PHE A 111 12.64 4.36 0.60
C PHE A 111 14.10 4.77 0.74
N ALA A 112 14.42 5.66 1.69
CA ALA A 112 15.80 6.14 1.92
C ALA A 112 16.73 4.99 2.33
N GLN A 113 16.33 4.12 3.26
CA GLN A 113 17.09 2.95 3.67
C GLN A 113 17.33 1.96 2.53
N MET A 114 16.44 1.91 1.57
CA MET A 114 16.59 1.09 0.37
C MET A 114 17.32 1.80 -0.78
N GLY A 115 17.90 2.98 -0.53
CA GLY A 115 18.70 3.72 -1.50
C GLY A 115 17.91 4.43 -2.60
N ILE A 116 16.62 4.69 -2.37
CA ILE A 116 15.78 5.50 -3.26
C ILE A 116 15.92 6.96 -2.86
N ASP A 117 16.17 7.84 -3.83
CA ASP A 117 16.17 9.29 -3.63
C ASP A 117 14.78 9.74 -3.13
N THR A 118 14.73 10.29 -1.93
CA THR A 118 13.47 10.46 -1.20
C THR A 118 13.33 11.87 -0.64
N THR A 119 12.23 12.52 -0.99
CA THR A 119 11.85 13.83 -0.47
C THR A 119 10.57 13.73 0.35
N VAL A 120 10.57 14.29 1.55
CA VAL A 120 9.36 14.44 2.39
C VAL A 120 8.73 15.79 2.09
N LEU A 121 7.41 15.79 1.85
CA LEU A 121 6.60 16.98 1.63
C LEU A 121 5.61 17.13 2.79
N THR A 122 5.33 18.37 3.18
CA THR A 122 4.14 18.63 4.00
C THR A 122 2.88 18.40 3.16
N ASP A 123 1.77 18.03 3.81
CA ASP A 123 0.53 17.65 3.08
C ASP A 123 -0.04 18.78 2.21
N ASN A 124 0.29 20.04 2.50
CA ASN A 124 -0.13 21.20 1.71
C ASN A 124 0.82 21.56 0.55
N MET A 125 1.97 20.89 0.41
CA MET A 125 2.93 21.11 -0.68
C MET A 125 2.66 20.27 -1.93
N ILE A 126 1.65 19.41 -1.93
CA ILE A 126 1.42 18.43 -3.00
C ILE A 126 1.19 19.10 -4.36
N ALA A 127 0.38 20.17 -4.40
CA ALA A 127 0.13 20.89 -5.65
C ALA A 127 1.43 21.51 -6.22
N TYR A 128 2.24 22.10 -5.34
CA TYR A 128 3.56 22.63 -5.73
C TYR A 128 4.46 21.53 -6.30
N ALA A 129 4.52 20.38 -5.64
CA ALA A 129 5.35 19.26 -6.11
C ALA A 129 4.86 18.73 -7.47
N MET A 130 3.56 18.58 -7.69
CA MET A 130 3.01 18.17 -8.98
C MET A 130 3.31 19.17 -10.09
N GLU A 131 3.31 20.48 -9.77
CA GLU A 131 3.61 21.53 -10.74
C GLU A 131 5.11 21.63 -11.06
N ARG A 132 5.99 21.45 -10.08
CA ARG A 132 7.42 21.83 -10.18
C ARG A 132 8.40 20.67 -10.22
N GLU A 133 8.06 19.52 -9.63
CA GLU A 133 9.00 18.43 -9.42
C GLU A 133 8.89 17.30 -10.45
N GLY A 134 7.97 17.44 -11.42
CA GLY A 134 7.78 16.45 -12.47
C GLY A 134 7.32 15.09 -11.92
N ILE A 135 6.25 15.09 -11.13
CA ILE A 135 5.65 13.86 -10.62
C ILE A 135 4.98 13.09 -11.76
N ASP A 136 5.44 11.88 -12.03
CA ASP A 136 4.92 11.02 -13.11
C ASP A 136 3.73 10.17 -12.69
N LEU A 137 3.64 9.84 -11.39
CA LEU A 137 2.62 8.95 -10.86
C LEU A 137 2.31 9.26 -9.40
N PHE A 138 1.03 9.37 -9.05
CA PHE A 138 0.58 9.27 -7.68
C PHE A 138 0.16 7.83 -7.39
N THR A 139 0.57 7.27 -6.27
CA THR A 139 0.16 5.94 -5.84
C THR A 139 -0.14 5.91 -4.34
N SER A 140 -1.13 5.15 -3.94
CA SER A 140 -1.44 4.90 -2.54
C SER A 140 -1.88 3.46 -2.32
N ALA A 141 -1.87 3.00 -1.07
CA ALA A 141 -2.60 1.81 -0.68
C ALA A 141 -4.12 2.10 -0.64
N ALA A 142 -4.93 1.07 -0.44
CA ALA A 142 -6.34 1.19 -0.14
C ALA A 142 -6.68 0.36 1.10
N ASP A 143 -7.41 0.95 2.06
CA ASP A 143 -7.97 0.22 3.20
C ASP A 143 -9.13 -0.66 2.74
N SER A 144 -9.94 -0.16 1.79
CA SER A 144 -11.05 -0.89 1.17
C SER A 144 -11.20 -0.47 -0.29
N ILE A 145 -11.59 -1.43 -1.13
CA ILE A 145 -11.92 -1.23 -2.54
C ILE A 145 -13.37 -1.67 -2.75
N ALA A 146 -14.19 -0.77 -3.28
CA ALA A 146 -15.57 -1.05 -3.62
C ALA A 146 -15.68 -1.73 -4.99
N TRP A 147 -16.82 -2.36 -5.28
CA TRP A 147 -17.07 -3.07 -6.55
C TRP A 147 -16.97 -2.18 -7.80
N ASP A 148 -17.25 -0.89 -7.65
CA ASP A 148 -17.18 0.11 -8.71
C ASP A 148 -15.79 0.74 -8.87
N GLY A 149 -14.80 0.26 -8.11
CA GLY A 149 -13.42 0.74 -8.13
C GLY A 149 -13.13 1.92 -7.22
N HIS A 150 -14.12 2.49 -6.53
CA HIS A 150 -13.85 3.50 -5.51
C HIS A 150 -13.04 2.91 -4.35
N ILE A 151 -12.16 3.72 -3.80
CA ILE A 151 -11.34 3.31 -2.66
C ILE A 151 -11.63 4.17 -1.43
N ALA A 152 -11.51 3.56 -0.26
CA ALA A 152 -11.36 4.26 1.01
C ALA A 152 -9.93 4.06 1.53
N ASN A 153 -9.27 5.15 1.92
CA ASN A 153 -7.90 5.13 2.38
C ASN A 153 -7.65 6.23 3.43
N LYS A 154 -6.41 6.43 3.79
CA LYS A 154 -5.95 7.47 4.71
C LYS A 154 -6.47 8.86 4.32
N ILE A 155 -6.79 9.67 5.33
CA ILE A 155 -7.10 11.10 5.14
C ILE A 155 -6.01 11.77 4.29
N GLY A 156 -6.41 12.61 3.35
CA GLY A 156 -5.53 13.26 2.37
C GLY A 156 -5.52 12.57 1.00
N THR A 157 -5.81 11.26 0.89
CA THR A 157 -5.82 10.56 -0.41
C THR A 157 -6.76 11.20 -1.42
N PHE A 158 -7.98 11.57 -1.01
CA PHE A 158 -8.94 12.22 -1.89
C PHE A 158 -8.46 13.59 -2.38
N GLN A 159 -7.89 14.39 -1.46
CA GLN A 159 -7.27 15.67 -1.81
C GLN A 159 -6.18 15.50 -2.88
N ILE A 160 -5.27 14.54 -2.68
CA ILE A 160 -4.17 14.27 -3.62
C ILE A 160 -4.72 13.78 -4.96
N ALA A 161 -5.75 12.94 -4.96
CA ALA A 161 -6.40 12.45 -6.17
C ALA A 161 -7.03 13.59 -7.00
N ILE A 162 -7.65 14.58 -6.35
CA ILE A 162 -8.16 15.79 -7.01
C ILE A 162 -7.01 16.56 -7.65
N LEU A 163 -5.92 16.79 -6.92
CA LEU A 163 -4.74 17.49 -7.44
C LEU A 163 -4.11 16.71 -8.60
N ALA A 164 -3.95 15.41 -8.48
CA ALA A 164 -3.43 14.55 -9.54
C ALA A 164 -4.26 14.71 -10.84
N LYS A 165 -5.59 14.69 -10.72
CA LYS A 165 -6.47 14.96 -11.85
C LYS A 165 -6.28 16.37 -12.44
N CYS A 166 -6.13 17.40 -11.60
CA CYS A 166 -5.92 18.78 -12.06
C CYS A 166 -4.60 18.96 -12.82
N PHE A 167 -3.54 18.28 -12.37
CA PHE A 167 -2.20 18.37 -12.99
C PHE A 167 -1.95 17.28 -14.04
N GLY A 168 -2.93 16.44 -14.35
CA GLY A 168 -2.77 15.36 -15.34
C GLY A 168 -1.83 14.23 -14.87
N VAL A 169 -1.59 14.11 -13.57
CA VAL A 169 -0.78 13.04 -12.99
C VAL A 169 -1.64 11.77 -12.85
N PRO A 170 -1.23 10.63 -13.40
CA PRO A 170 -1.94 9.36 -13.23
C PRO A 170 -2.02 8.94 -11.76
N TYR A 171 -3.17 8.33 -11.40
CA TYR A 171 -3.42 7.77 -10.07
C TYR A 171 -4.08 6.40 -10.16
#